data_e3c4bac8f838f4c2d1a9c9131ceb5807
#
_entry.id   e3c4bac8f838f4c2d1a9c9131ceb5807
#
_cell.length_a   1.000
_cell.length_b   1.000
_cell.length_c   1.000
_cell.angle_alpha   90.00
_cell.angle_beta   90.00
_cell.angle_gamma   90.00
#
_symmetry.space_group_name_H-M   'P 1'
#
loop_
_entity.id
_entity.type
_entity.pdbx_description
1 polymer ?
#
loop_
_entity_poly.entity_id
_entity_poly.type
_entity_poly.pdbx_seq_one_letter_code
_entity_poly.pdbx_strand_id
1 'polypeptide(L)'
;MRNSRNRKEEKRAKENTSFKLKQIGVIRTPYIDNAPYQPVEEDEDDFRIVVEPQYTGGLYKLAKFRYIYVIYYIHRVKQELSMVVSPPWIGGAKVGVFASRSPIRPNRIGLSIVRIKSIVNNEVFTSGLDVFDGTPLLDIKPYIRDLDTKGDANYGWIEEMDNYEHLLLHIKGIPHNY
;
A
#
# COMPACT_ATOMS: atom_id res chain seq x y z
N MET A 1 35.46 -34.44 4.73
CA MET A 1 35.01 -33.38 5.68
C MET A 1 34.28 -32.17 5.08
N ARG A 2 33.86 -32.22 3.79
CA ARG A 2 33.10 -31.11 3.13
C ARG A 2 31.56 -31.15 3.30
N ASN A 3 31.01 -32.24 3.84
CA ASN A 3 29.55 -32.49 3.79
C ASN A 3 28.73 -32.00 5.01
N SER A 4 29.37 -31.63 6.11
CA SER A 4 28.67 -31.21 7.34
C SER A 4 28.42 -29.70 7.42
N ARG A 5 29.23 -28.88 6.75
CA ARG A 5 29.02 -27.42 6.66
C ARG A 5 27.88 -27.09 5.71
N ASN A 6 27.82 -27.69 4.52
CA ASN A 6 26.70 -27.47 3.58
C ASN A 6 25.34 -27.86 4.16
N ARG A 7 25.23 -28.97 4.91
CA ARG A 7 23.97 -29.35 5.58
C ARG A 7 23.53 -28.38 6.68
N LYS A 8 24.44 -27.71 7.36
CA LYS A 8 24.11 -26.69 8.37
C LYS A 8 23.71 -25.35 7.72
N GLU A 9 24.30 -25.00 6.58
CA GLU A 9 23.93 -23.83 5.80
C GLU A 9 22.58 -24.03 5.10
N GLU A 10 22.30 -25.21 4.54
CA GLU A 10 21.01 -25.57 3.98
C GLU A 10 19.88 -25.65 5.05
N LYS A 11 20.20 -26.06 6.28
CA LYS A 11 19.24 -26.00 7.38
C LYS A 11 18.95 -24.58 7.85
N ARG A 12 19.92 -23.67 7.86
CA ARG A 12 19.73 -22.24 8.16
C ARG A 12 18.91 -21.52 7.08
N ALA A 13 19.06 -21.89 5.81
CA ALA A 13 18.28 -21.33 4.71
C ALA A 13 16.81 -21.79 4.70
N LYS A 14 16.46 -22.82 5.48
CA LYS A 14 15.08 -23.37 5.59
C LYS A 14 14.35 -22.96 6.87
N GLU A 15 14.94 -22.18 7.75
CA GLU A 15 14.16 -21.53 8.80
C GLU A 15 13.27 -20.48 8.15
N ASN A 16 12.02 -20.86 7.94
CA ASN A 16 10.96 -19.97 7.49
C ASN A 16 10.76 -18.93 8.60
N THR A 17 11.53 -17.84 8.54
CA THR A 17 11.51 -16.80 9.55
C THR A 17 10.16 -16.09 9.45
N SER A 18 9.25 -16.42 10.37
CA SER A 18 7.98 -15.70 10.48
C SER A 18 8.16 -14.46 11.35
N PHE A 19 7.57 -13.34 10.93
CA PHE A 19 7.52 -12.11 11.69
C PHE A 19 6.10 -11.87 12.18
N LYS A 20 5.96 -11.38 13.41
CA LYS A 20 4.69 -10.87 13.90
C LYS A 20 4.69 -9.35 13.77
N LEU A 21 3.85 -8.84 12.89
CA LEU A 21 3.57 -7.40 12.82
C LEU A 21 2.50 -7.06 13.85
N LYS A 22 2.62 -5.88 14.44
CA LYS A 22 1.66 -5.35 15.41
C LYS A 22 0.78 -4.31 14.73
N GLN A 23 -0.51 -4.45 14.87
CA GLN A 23 -1.45 -3.39 14.53
C GLN A 23 -1.25 -2.22 15.49
N ILE A 24 -1.14 -1.01 14.97
CA ILE A 24 -0.98 0.23 15.76
C ILE A 24 -2.17 1.18 15.64
N GLY A 25 -3.18 0.79 14.90
CA GLY A 25 -4.38 1.57 14.66
C GLY A 25 -5.26 0.97 13.58
N VAL A 26 -6.21 1.74 13.12
CA VAL A 26 -7.11 1.37 12.01
C VAL A 26 -7.27 2.54 11.05
N ILE A 27 -7.52 2.22 9.78
CA ILE A 27 -7.89 3.19 8.77
C ILE A 27 -9.42 3.19 8.65
N ARG A 28 -10.01 4.38 8.64
CA ARG A 28 -11.44 4.60 8.46
C ARG A 28 -11.68 5.26 7.12
N THR A 29 -12.60 4.68 6.36
CA THR A 29 -12.98 5.14 5.02
C THR A 29 -14.49 4.93 4.84
N PRO A 30 -15.12 5.55 3.82
CA PRO A 30 -16.51 5.27 3.48
C PRO A 30 -16.70 3.89 2.83
N TYR A 31 -15.65 3.16 2.53
CA TYR A 31 -15.67 1.93 1.72
C TYR A 31 -15.91 0.68 2.57
N ILE A 32 -17.17 0.25 2.65
CA ILE A 32 -17.57 -0.93 3.42
C ILE A 32 -17.44 -2.21 2.57
N ASP A 33 -18.08 -2.27 1.40
CA ASP A 33 -18.16 -3.45 0.57
C ASP A 33 -17.45 -3.32 -0.78
N ASN A 34 -17.23 -2.10 -1.22
CA ASN A 34 -16.53 -1.79 -2.45
C ASN A 34 -15.57 -0.62 -2.22
N ALA A 35 -14.39 -0.68 -2.82
CA ALA A 35 -13.38 0.38 -2.77
C ALA A 35 -12.83 0.60 -4.20
N PRO A 36 -12.41 1.83 -4.54
CA PRO A 36 -11.82 2.12 -5.82
C PRO A 36 -10.48 1.37 -5.99
N TYR A 37 -10.02 1.22 -7.23
CA TYR A 37 -8.73 0.58 -7.52
C TYR A 37 -7.54 1.49 -7.25
N GLN A 38 -7.77 2.79 -7.16
CA GLN A 38 -6.75 3.82 -6.90
C GLN A 38 -7.35 4.89 -5.99
N PRO A 39 -6.55 5.49 -5.11
CA PRO A 39 -7.02 6.59 -4.29
C PRO A 39 -7.31 7.82 -5.16
N VAL A 40 -8.37 8.53 -4.85
CA VAL A 40 -8.70 9.83 -5.44
C VAL A 40 -8.25 10.91 -4.47
N GLU A 41 -7.24 11.70 -4.84
CA GLU A 41 -6.65 12.70 -3.91
C GLU A 41 -7.65 13.79 -3.53
N GLU A 42 -8.53 14.17 -4.44
CA GLU A 42 -9.54 15.22 -4.27
C GLU A 42 -10.84 14.73 -3.61
N ASP A 43 -10.88 13.46 -3.19
CA ASP A 43 -12.04 12.92 -2.49
C ASP A 43 -12.24 13.67 -1.15
N GLU A 44 -13.43 14.28 -1.00
CA GLU A 44 -13.80 15.05 0.19
C GLU A 44 -14.41 14.21 1.31
N ASP A 45 -14.61 12.93 1.08
CA ASP A 45 -15.11 11.99 2.08
C ASP A 45 -14.23 11.90 3.34
N ASP A 46 -14.77 11.31 4.40
CA ASP A 46 -14.09 11.16 5.69
C ASP A 46 -13.06 10.02 5.64
N PHE A 47 -11.83 10.38 5.33
CA PHE A 47 -10.68 9.48 5.41
C PHE A 47 -9.84 9.82 6.61
N ARG A 48 -9.64 8.85 7.51
CA ARG A 48 -8.83 9.07 8.70
C ARG A 48 -8.11 7.82 9.16
N ILE A 49 -6.98 8.04 9.78
CA ILE A 49 -6.18 7.04 10.44
C ILE A 49 -6.35 7.24 11.93
N VAL A 50 -6.89 6.25 12.62
CA VAL A 50 -7.08 6.25 14.08
C VAL A 50 -5.96 5.44 14.70
N VAL A 51 -5.01 6.13 15.32
CA VAL A 51 -3.87 5.50 16.01
C VAL A 51 -4.30 5.05 17.40
N GLU A 52 -3.88 3.86 17.83
CA GLU A 52 -4.17 3.39 19.19
C GLU A 52 -3.57 4.33 20.24
N PRO A 53 -4.26 4.58 21.37
CA PRO A 53 -3.88 5.62 22.35
C PRO A 53 -2.43 5.55 22.84
N GLN A 54 -1.90 4.35 23.03
CA GLN A 54 -0.50 4.16 23.49
C GLN A 54 0.55 4.62 22.48
N TYR A 55 0.18 4.82 21.21
CA TYR A 55 1.08 5.27 20.14
C TYR A 55 0.87 6.74 19.75
N THR A 56 -0.08 7.45 20.38
CA THR A 56 -0.41 8.86 20.04
C THR A 56 0.82 9.78 20.11
N GLY A 57 1.75 9.50 21.02
CA GLY A 57 3.02 10.24 21.12
C GLY A 57 3.85 10.22 19.84
N GLY A 58 3.69 9.18 19.00
CA GLY A 58 4.34 9.07 17.69
C GLY A 58 3.87 10.10 16.66
N LEU A 59 2.72 10.75 16.87
CA LEU A 59 2.19 11.82 16.01
C LEU A 59 2.85 13.19 16.27
N TYR A 60 3.72 13.30 17.29
CA TYR A 60 4.39 14.56 17.60
C TYR A 60 5.18 15.08 16.38
N LYS A 61 4.92 16.31 15.98
CA LYS A 61 5.45 17.00 14.78
C LYS A 61 5.03 16.40 13.44
N LEU A 62 4.21 15.35 13.36
CA LEU A 62 3.77 14.79 12.08
C LEU A 62 2.99 15.81 11.23
N ALA A 63 2.20 16.68 11.85
CA ALA A 63 1.47 17.76 11.18
C ALA A 63 2.34 18.79 10.44
N LYS A 64 3.67 18.74 10.61
CA LYS A 64 4.62 19.59 9.84
C LYS A 64 4.87 19.06 8.42
N PHE A 65 4.53 17.80 8.17
CA PHE A 65 4.62 17.19 6.84
C PHE A 65 3.30 17.34 6.09
N ARG A 66 3.38 17.52 4.78
CA ARG A 66 2.19 17.57 3.91
C ARG A 66 1.71 16.18 3.53
N TYR A 67 2.66 15.25 3.34
CA TYR A 67 2.40 13.89 2.90
C TYR A 67 3.03 12.88 3.84
N ILE A 68 2.39 11.72 3.93
CA ILE A 68 2.86 10.57 4.68
C ILE A 68 2.70 9.29 3.87
N TYR A 69 3.56 8.32 4.15
CA TYR A 69 3.32 6.92 3.82
C TYR A 69 2.43 6.31 4.88
N VAL A 70 1.39 5.62 4.44
CA VAL A 70 0.52 4.78 5.26
C VAL A 70 0.79 3.34 4.91
N ILE A 71 1.22 2.55 5.87
CA ILE A 71 1.54 1.13 5.71
C ILE A 71 0.48 0.33 6.46
N TYR A 72 -0.17 -0.60 5.78
CA TYR A 72 -1.33 -1.31 6.30
C TYR A 72 -1.38 -2.77 5.86
N TYR A 73 -2.21 -3.56 6.53
CA TYR A 73 -2.47 -4.93 6.14
C TYR A 73 -3.74 -5.05 5.30
N ILE A 74 -3.61 -5.59 4.09
CA ILE A 74 -4.74 -5.80 3.18
C ILE A 74 -5.53 -7.02 3.65
N HIS A 75 -6.52 -6.82 4.51
CA HIS A 75 -7.16 -7.86 5.31
C HIS A 75 -8.31 -8.61 4.61
N ARG A 76 -8.88 -8.06 3.53
CA ARG A 76 -10.07 -8.62 2.85
C ARG A 76 -9.76 -9.35 1.53
N VAL A 77 -8.56 -9.88 1.35
CA VAL A 77 -8.21 -10.66 0.15
C VAL A 77 -8.77 -12.06 0.28
N LYS A 78 -9.72 -12.42 -0.59
CA LYS A 78 -10.35 -13.74 -0.66
C LYS A 78 -9.60 -14.71 -1.58
N GLN A 79 -8.87 -14.19 -2.56
CA GLN A 79 -8.14 -14.98 -3.54
C GLN A 79 -6.94 -15.69 -2.93
N GLU A 80 -6.63 -16.87 -3.45
CA GLU A 80 -5.41 -17.58 -3.12
C GLU A 80 -4.17 -16.83 -3.65
N LEU A 81 -3.04 -17.07 -3.00
CA LEU A 81 -1.76 -16.50 -3.42
C LEU A 81 -1.46 -16.88 -4.88
N SER A 82 -1.13 -15.90 -5.69
CA SER A 82 -0.62 -16.11 -7.04
C SER A 82 0.63 -15.28 -7.27
N MET A 83 1.65 -15.89 -7.87
CA MET A 83 2.88 -15.17 -8.25
C MET A 83 2.74 -14.45 -9.59
N VAL A 84 1.70 -14.77 -10.36
CA VAL A 84 1.32 -14.09 -11.61
C VAL A 84 -0.12 -13.62 -11.49
N VAL A 85 -0.34 -12.35 -11.72
CA VAL A 85 -1.65 -11.68 -11.57
C VAL A 85 -2.04 -10.95 -12.84
N SER A 86 -3.34 -10.72 -13.00
CA SER A 86 -3.89 -9.86 -14.06
C SER A 86 -4.64 -8.72 -13.38
N PRO A 87 -4.06 -7.51 -13.27
CA PRO A 87 -4.79 -6.35 -12.78
C PRO A 87 -6.05 -6.11 -13.62
N PRO A 88 -7.19 -5.72 -13.01
CA PRO A 88 -8.48 -5.67 -13.70
C PRO A 88 -8.52 -4.66 -14.87
N TRP A 89 -7.65 -3.65 -14.84
CA TRP A 89 -7.59 -2.55 -15.81
C TRP A 89 -6.61 -2.77 -16.99
N ILE A 90 -5.97 -3.96 -17.09
CA ILE A 90 -4.98 -4.25 -18.15
C ILE A 90 -5.46 -5.24 -19.24
N GLY A 91 -6.78 -5.40 -19.40
CA GLY A 91 -7.33 -6.21 -20.51
C GLY A 91 -6.90 -7.68 -20.53
N GLY A 92 -6.60 -8.27 -19.36
CA GLY A 92 -6.22 -9.68 -19.24
C GLY A 92 -4.72 -9.97 -19.39
N ALA A 93 -3.88 -8.99 -19.63
CA ALA A 93 -2.43 -9.16 -19.59
C ALA A 93 -1.96 -9.69 -18.21
N LYS A 94 -0.89 -10.48 -18.20
CA LYS A 94 -0.38 -11.13 -16.99
C LYS A 94 0.98 -10.56 -16.63
N VAL A 95 1.16 -10.23 -15.35
CA VAL A 95 2.42 -9.71 -14.81
C VAL A 95 2.81 -10.42 -13.52
N GLY A 96 4.08 -10.42 -13.19
CA GLY A 96 4.53 -10.89 -11.88
C GLY A 96 3.95 -10.03 -10.75
N VAL A 97 3.59 -10.65 -9.63
CA VAL A 97 2.97 -9.94 -8.50
C VAL A 97 3.82 -8.78 -7.98
N PHE A 98 5.15 -8.88 -8.07
CA PHE A 98 6.07 -7.82 -7.66
C PHE A 98 6.21 -6.69 -8.68
N ALA A 99 5.78 -6.91 -9.91
CA ALA A 99 5.67 -5.87 -10.94
C ALA A 99 4.28 -5.19 -10.92
N SER A 100 3.49 -5.41 -9.89
CA SER A 100 2.15 -4.83 -9.70
C SER A 100 1.92 -4.44 -8.23
N ARG A 101 0.85 -3.70 -7.99
CA ARG A 101 0.34 -3.41 -6.63
C ARG A 101 -0.85 -4.30 -6.25
N SER A 102 -1.01 -5.45 -6.91
CA SER A 102 -2.06 -6.41 -6.59
C SER A 102 -2.04 -6.80 -5.11
N PRO A 103 -3.20 -6.90 -4.45
CA PRO A 103 -3.31 -7.38 -3.07
C PRO A 103 -3.02 -8.87 -2.91
N ILE A 104 -3.04 -9.65 -4.02
CA ILE A 104 -2.81 -11.09 -4.04
C ILE A 104 -1.29 -11.35 -4.00
N ARG A 105 -0.69 -11.16 -2.83
CA ARG A 105 0.77 -11.23 -2.63
C ARG A 105 1.16 -11.94 -1.34
N PRO A 106 2.42 -12.44 -1.23
CA PRO A 106 2.86 -13.22 -0.07
C PRO A 106 2.65 -12.52 1.28
N ASN A 107 3.12 -11.27 1.37
CA ASN A 107 2.87 -10.41 2.52
C ASN A 107 1.88 -9.33 2.08
N ARG A 108 0.65 -9.45 2.48
CA ARG A 108 -0.45 -8.55 2.09
C ARG A 108 -0.28 -7.14 2.70
N ILE A 109 0.90 -6.55 2.49
CA ILE A 109 1.23 -5.20 2.95
C ILE A 109 0.85 -4.22 1.86
N GLY A 110 0.01 -3.25 2.21
CA GLY A 110 -0.34 -2.12 1.40
C GLY A 110 0.50 -0.90 1.77
N LEU A 111 0.69 0.00 0.80
CA LEU A 111 1.41 1.25 0.93
C LEU A 111 0.69 2.32 0.11
N SER A 112 0.26 3.38 0.76
CA SER A 112 -0.33 4.55 0.11
C SER A 112 0.41 5.82 0.54
N ILE A 113 0.47 6.81 -0.33
CA ILE A 113 0.94 8.16 -0.01
C ILE A 113 -0.30 9.04 0.04
N VAL A 114 -0.49 9.72 1.17
CA VAL A 114 -1.66 10.59 1.36
C VAL A 114 -1.25 11.95 1.90
N ARG A 115 -2.05 12.97 1.58
CA ARG A 115 -1.93 14.30 2.15
C ARG A 115 -2.53 14.31 3.55
N ILE A 116 -1.88 14.94 4.50
CA ILE A 116 -2.46 15.27 5.80
C ILE A 116 -3.37 16.50 5.63
N LYS A 117 -4.64 16.36 5.99
CA LYS A 117 -5.61 17.47 6.09
C LYS A 117 -5.54 18.13 7.47
N SER A 118 -5.60 17.30 8.53
CA SER A 118 -5.47 17.75 9.93
C SER A 118 -5.10 16.59 10.84
N ILE A 119 -4.68 16.90 12.08
CA ILE A 119 -4.48 15.91 13.13
C ILE A 119 -5.21 16.42 14.38
N VAL A 120 -6.12 15.59 14.92
CA VAL A 120 -6.89 15.89 16.13
C VAL A 120 -6.74 14.70 17.09
N ASN A 121 -6.14 14.91 18.24
CA ASN A 121 -5.84 13.86 19.20
C ASN A 121 -5.02 12.72 18.58
N ASN A 122 -5.61 11.52 18.48
CA ASN A 122 -5.01 10.33 17.88
C ASN A 122 -5.54 10.03 16.46
N GLU A 123 -6.25 10.97 15.84
CA GLU A 123 -6.79 10.83 14.50
C GLU A 123 -6.05 11.73 13.51
N VAL A 124 -5.61 11.15 12.40
CA VAL A 124 -4.97 11.84 11.27
C VAL A 124 -5.96 11.84 10.12
N PHE A 125 -6.54 12.98 9.80
CA PHE A 125 -7.42 13.18 8.65
C PHE A 125 -6.59 13.35 7.38
N THR A 126 -6.94 12.61 6.33
CA THR A 126 -6.12 12.51 5.11
C THR A 126 -6.92 12.78 3.85
N SER A 127 -6.22 12.89 2.72
CA SER A 127 -6.81 12.70 1.39
C SER A 127 -7.26 11.25 1.20
N GLY A 128 -7.92 10.95 0.08
CA GLY A 128 -8.49 9.64 -0.23
C GLY A 128 -7.53 8.47 -0.05
N LEU A 129 -8.08 7.35 0.41
CA LEU A 129 -7.43 6.05 0.58
C LEU A 129 -8.31 4.99 -0.07
N ASP A 130 -7.73 4.12 -0.87
CA ASP A 130 -8.39 3.05 -1.62
C ASP A 130 -8.53 1.73 -0.83
N VAL A 131 -8.73 1.83 0.46
CA VAL A 131 -8.82 0.68 1.37
C VAL A 131 -10.18 0.57 2.04
N PHE A 132 -10.58 -0.64 2.39
CA PHE A 132 -11.82 -0.87 3.14
C PHE A 132 -11.77 -0.28 4.54
N ASP A 133 -12.92 0.14 5.04
CA ASP A 133 -13.05 0.57 6.44
C ASP A 133 -12.56 -0.52 7.41
N GLY A 134 -11.91 -0.10 8.49
CA GLY A 134 -11.34 -1.00 9.48
C GLY A 134 -10.03 -1.67 9.06
N THR A 135 -9.40 -1.23 7.97
CA THR A 135 -8.09 -1.76 7.54
C THR A 135 -7.04 -1.57 8.64
N PRO A 136 -6.35 -2.65 9.08
CA PRO A 136 -5.33 -2.57 10.12
C PRO A 136 -4.15 -1.70 9.72
N LEU A 137 -3.85 -0.68 10.50
CA LEU A 137 -2.68 0.16 10.35
C LEU A 137 -1.45 -0.53 10.94
N LEU A 138 -0.34 -0.54 10.20
CA LEU A 138 0.93 -1.14 10.62
C LEU A 138 2.00 -0.08 10.93
N ASP A 139 2.07 1.00 10.15
CA ASP A 139 3.06 2.06 10.33
C ASP A 139 2.66 3.35 9.61
N ILE A 140 3.22 4.47 10.05
CA ILE A 140 3.16 5.77 9.38
C ILE A 140 4.59 6.30 9.25
N LYS A 141 4.97 6.77 8.07
CA LYS A 141 6.25 7.44 7.84
C LYS A 141 6.05 8.79 7.17
N PRO A 142 6.84 9.81 7.51
CA PRO A 142 6.80 11.07 6.77
C PRO A 142 7.30 10.87 5.34
N TYR A 143 6.66 11.52 4.38
CA TYR A 143 7.20 11.67 3.03
C TYR A 143 8.17 12.85 3.02
N ILE A 144 9.43 12.58 2.70
CA ILE A 144 10.51 13.57 2.66
C ILE A 144 10.92 13.78 1.20
N ARG A 145 10.66 14.97 0.68
CA ARG A 145 10.77 15.30 -0.74
C ARG A 145 12.04 14.77 -1.41
N ASP A 146 13.21 15.16 -0.93
CA ASP A 146 14.46 14.83 -1.61
C ASP A 146 14.92 13.37 -1.38
N LEU A 147 14.40 12.73 -0.35
CA LEU A 147 14.63 11.30 -0.08
C LEU A 147 13.76 10.41 -0.97
N ASP A 148 12.50 10.78 -1.13
CA ASP A 148 11.46 9.90 -1.67
C ASP A 148 11.17 10.14 -3.16
N THR A 149 11.34 11.38 -3.65
CA THR A 149 11.14 11.70 -5.07
C THR A 149 12.25 11.11 -5.94
N LYS A 150 11.87 10.45 -7.03
CA LYS A 150 12.76 9.94 -8.07
C LYS A 150 12.31 10.50 -9.42
N GLY A 151 13.02 11.52 -9.91
CA GLY A 151 12.62 12.24 -11.13
C GLY A 151 12.77 11.43 -12.42
N ASP A 152 13.53 10.34 -12.37
CA ASP A 152 13.77 9.39 -13.47
C ASP A 152 12.92 8.13 -13.39
N ALA A 153 11.92 8.09 -12.48
CA ALA A 153 11.00 6.96 -12.40
C ALA A 153 10.16 6.87 -13.68
N ASN A 154 10.00 5.64 -14.17
CA ASN A 154 9.19 5.31 -15.34
C ASN A 154 7.94 4.49 -14.96
N TYR A 155 7.12 4.13 -15.95
CA TYR A 155 5.93 3.31 -15.76
C TYR A 155 6.18 1.81 -15.98
N GLY A 156 7.42 1.41 -16.30
CA GLY A 156 7.81 0.03 -16.52
C GLY A 156 7.05 -0.61 -17.68
N TRP A 157 6.61 -1.87 -17.52
CA TRP A 157 5.89 -2.64 -18.54
C TRP A 157 4.61 -1.97 -19.05
N ILE A 158 4.05 -0.98 -18.35
CA ILE A 158 2.85 -0.25 -18.78
C ILE A 158 3.15 0.56 -20.05
N GLU A 159 4.39 1.04 -20.23
CA GLU A 159 4.82 1.78 -21.41
C GLU A 159 4.81 0.92 -22.70
N GLU A 160 4.79 -0.40 -22.58
CA GLU A 160 4.75 -1.36 -23.67
C GLU A 160 3.31 -1.71 -24.11
N MET A 161 2.30 -1.17 -23.43
CA MET A 161 0.90 -1.49 -23.69
C MET A 161 0.31 -0.61 -24.81
N ASP A 162 -0.44 -1.20 -25.74
CA ASP A 162 -1.06 -0.47 -26.86
C ASP A 162 -2.00 0.67 -26.43
N ASN A 163 -2.61 0.55 -25.24
CA ASN A 163 -3.51 1.54 -24.66
C ASN A 163 -2.87 2.34 -23.50
N TYR A 164 -1.58 2.56 -23.56
CA TYR A 164 -0.78 3.20 -22.52
C TYR A 164 -1.38 4.52 -21.99
N GLU A 165 -1.80 5.42 -22.89
CA GLU A 165 -2.39 6.70 -22.48
C GLU A 165 -3.67 6.53 -21.65
N HIS A 166 -4.54 5.59 -22.04
CA HIS A 166 -5.74 5.25 -21.29
C HIS A 166 -5.38 4.67 -19.90
N LEU A 167 -4.38 3.78 -19.84
CA LEU A 167 -3.93 3.20 -18.59
C LEU A 167 -3.35 4.24 -17.62
N LEU A 168 -2.75 5.32 -18.12
CA LEU A 168 -2.30 6.42 -17.28
C LEU A 168 -3.44 7.14 -16.56
N LEU A 169 -4.63 7.21 -17.14
CA LEU A 169 -5.81 7.77 -16.48
C LEU A 169 -6.19 6.96 -15.26
N HIS A 170 -6.18 5.62 -15.38
CA HIS A 170 -6.41 4.71 -14.25
C HIS A 170 -5.36 4.90 -13.14
N ILE A 171 -4.06 4.98 -13.50
CA ILE A 171 -2.97 5.17 -12.55
C ILE A 171 -3.10 6.50 -11.80
N LYS A 172 -3.52 7.55 -12.49
CA LYS A 172 -3.70 8.90 -11.92
C LYS A 172 -5.02 9.06 -11.16
N GLY A 173 -5.90 8.05 -11.16
CA GLY A 173 -7.23 8.13 -10.56
C GLY A 173 -8.16 9.14 -11.25
N ILE A 174 -7.91 9.46 -12.54
CA ILE A 174 -8.71 10.42 -13.30
C ILE A 174 -10.00 9.73 -13.78
N PRO A 175 -11.18 10.23 -13.41
CA PRO A 175 -12.44 9.69 -13.88
C PRO A 175 -12.56 9.80 -15.42
N HIS A 176 -12.93 8.71 -16.08
CA HIS A 176 -13.13 8.65 -17.54
C HIS A 176 -14.09 7.52 -17.89
N ASN A 177 -14.62 7.52 -19.10
CA ASN A 177 -15.52 6.46 -19.58
C ASN A 177 -14.70 5.20 -19.89
N TYR A 178 -15.20 4.05 -19.47
CA TYR A 178 -14.64 2.72 -19.73
C TYR A 178 -14.99 2.23 -21.12
#